data_dd276c0755c77d4dfe29e9ee3b20e147
#
_entry.id   dd276c0755c77d4dfe29e9ee3b20e147
#
_cell.length_a   1.000
_cell.length_b   1.000
_cell.length_c   1.000
_cell.angle_alpha   90.00
_cell.angle_beta   90.00
_cell.angle_gamma   90.00
#
_symmetry.space_group_name_H-M   'P 1'
#
loop_
_entity.id
_entity.type
_entity.pdbx_description
1 polymer ?
#
loop_
_entity_poly.entity_id
_entity_poly.type
_entity_poly.pdbx_seq_one_letter_code
_entity_poly.pdbx_strand_id
1 'polypeptide(L)'
;GTFNEVQEGFRKINAAESRVDLTRGTISENSATAKQQIASDIEFITKQMEENKAQIAKLQAMLKSSKNNSAQLKKAVESLTQELVAKTQRIEELQAELASKNIRIQELDAAVTGLTADKESLAAENEAKAKTVAEQDKAINSAWFVFGTKSELKTQKILEKGDVLKSADFNK
;
A
#
# COMPACT_ATOMS: atom_id res chain seq x y z
N GLY A 1 -27.19 -37.48 -11.52
CA GLY A 1 -25.99 -38.10 -12.11
C GLY A 1 -24.89 -37.10 -12.30
N THR A 2 -23.69 -37.57 -12.64
CA THR A 2 -22.43 -36.79 -12.68
C THR A 2 -22.53 -35.47 -13.46
N PHE A 3 -23.28 -35.44 -14.57
CA PHE A 3 -23.51 -34.23 -15.35
C PHE A 3 -24.24 -33.14 -14.52
N ASN A 4 -25.29 -33.50 -13.82
CA ASN A 4 -26.03 -32.55 -12.98
C ASN A 4 -25.19 -32.06 -11.77
N GLU A 5 -24.29 -32.90 -11.27
CA GLU A 5 -23.38 -32.53 -10.19
C GLU A 5 -22.39 -31.45 -10.65
N VAL A 6 -21.88 -31.56 -11.88
CA VAL A 6 -21.01 -30.54 -12.47
C VAL A 6 -21.74 -29.20 -12.67
N GLN A 7 -22.97 -29.26 -13.20
CA GLN A 7 -23.80 -28.06 -13.39
C GLN A 7 -24.11 -27.40 -12.04
N GLU A 8 -24.45 -28.17 -11.01
CA GLU A 8 -24.66 -27.65 -9.66
C GLU A 8 -23.37 -27.04 -9.07
N GLY A 9 -22.23 -27.68 -9.32
CA GLY A 9 -20.94 -27.14 -8.92
C GLY A 9 -20.66 -25.77 -9.56
N PHE A 10 -20.91 -25.59 -10.87
CA PHE A 10 -20.80 -24.30 -11.53
C PHE A 10 -21.78 -23.27 -11.00
N ARG A 11 -23.01 -23.67 -10.67
CA ARG A 11 -23.99 -22.78 -10.06
C ARG A 11 -23.51 -22.25 -8.71
N LYS A 12 -22.90 -23.11 -7.87
CA LYS A 12 -22.30 -22.72 -6.59
C LYS A 12 -21.11 -21.79 -6.79
N ILE A 13 -20.27 -22.05 -7.79
CA ILE A 13 -19.15 -21.19 -8.16
C ILE A 13 -19.65 -19.81 -8.56
N ASN A 14 -20.63 -19.72 -9.43
CA ASN A 14 -21.24 -18.46 -9.88
C ASN A 14 -21.81 -17.65 -8.70
N ALA A 15 -22.47 -18.29 -7.76
CA ALA A 15 -22.99 -17.65 -6.57
C ALA A 15 -21.86 -17.11 -5.66
N ALA A 16 -20.78 -17.86 -5.51
CA ALA A 16 -19.61 -17.42 -4.74
C ALA A 16 -18.84 -16.28 -5.45
N GLU A 17 -18.68 -16.33 -6.78
CA GLU A 17 -18.12 -15.23 -7.58
C GLU A 17 -18.93 -13.95 -7.43
N SER A 18 -20.26 -14.03 -7.46
CA SER A 18 -21.13 -12.87 -7.24
C SER A 18 -20.94 -12.27 -5.84
N ARG A 19 -20.74 -13.09 -4.81
CA ARG A 19 -20.41 -12.59 -3.47
C ARG A 19 -19.05 -11.89 -3.44
N VAL A 20 -18.04 -12.46 -4.09
CA VAL A 20 -16.72 -11.84 -4.21
C VAL A 20 -16.82 -10.47 -4.89
N ASP A 21 -17.54 -10.37 -6.01
CA ASP A 21 -17.72 -9.12 -6.75
C ASP A 21 -18.46 -8.07 -5.92
N LEU A 22 -19.51 -8.44 -5.19
CA LEU A 22 -20.23 -7.55 -4.29
C LEU A 22 -19.34 -7.07 -3.13
N THR A 23 -18.65 -7.99 -2.47
CA THR A 23 -17.77 -7.67 -1.35
C THR A 23 -16.61 -6.78 -1.80
N ARG A 24 -16.04 -7.05 -2.99
CA ARG A 24 -14.99 -6.23 -3.58
C ARG A 24 -15.44 -4.80 -3.88
N GLY A 25 -16.69 -4.61 -4.33
CA GLY A 25 -17.26 -3.30 -4.63
C GLY A 25 -17.57 -2.47 -3.38
N THR A 26 -17.71 -3.11 -2.22
CA THR A 26 -18.04 -2.45 -0.93
C THR A 26 -16.85 -2.31 0.02
N ILE A 27 -15.66 -2.79 -0.37
CA ILE A 27 -14.47 -2.70 0.47
C ILE A 27 -14.02 -1.23 0.58
N SER A 28 -14.19 -0.64 1.77
CA SER A 28 -13.29 0.39 2.24
C SER A 28 -11.94 -0.27 2.62
N GLU A 29 -10.82 0.36 2.28
CA GLU A 29 -9.46 -0.19 2.35
C GLU A 29 -9.05 -0.84 3.70
N ASN A 30 -9.86 -0.71 4.76
CA ASN A 30 -9.59 -1.15 6.13
C ASN A 30 -10.48 -2.31 6.64
N SER A 31 -11.30 -2.96 5.81
CA SER A 31 -12.16 -4.03 6.28
C SER A 31 -11.44 -5.39 6.27
N ALA A 32 -10.82 -5.76 7.39
CA ALA A 32 -10.24 -7.10 7.59
C ALA A 32 -11.29 -8.21 7.36
N THR A 33 -12.53 -7.99 7.77
CA THR A 33 -13.65 -8.92 7.61
C THR A 33 -14.00 -9.15 6.14
N ALA A 34 -14.02 -8.10 5.31
CA ALA A 34 -14.31 -8.22 3.88
C ALA A 34 -13.19 -8.98 3.14
N LYS A 35 -11.92 -8.74 3.48
CA LYS A 35 -10.78 -9.48 2.93
C LYS A 35 -10.86 -10.97 3.29
N GLN A 36 -11.21 -11.28 4.53
CA GLN A 36 -11.36 -12.65 5.00
C GLN A 36 -12.53 -13.35 4.30
N GLN A 37 -13.64 -12.65 4.08
CA GLN A 37 -14.79 -13.19 3.34
C GLN A 37 -14.42 -13.50 1.89
N ILE A 38 -13.72 -12.61 1.21
CA ILE A 38 -13.23 -12.84 -0.17
C ILE A 38 -12.28 -14.04 -0.21
N ALA A 39 -11.34 -14.14 0.71
CA ALA A 39 -10.40 -15.27 0.79
C ALA A 39 -11.13 -16.59 0.97
N SER A 40 -12.12 -16.64 1.87
CA SER A 40 -12.96 -17.80 2.11
C SER A 40 -13.80 -18.18 0.88
N ASP A 41 -14.40 -17.22 0.18
CA ASP A 41 -15.16 -17.47 -1.04
C ASP A 41 -14.28 -17.98 -2.17
N ILE A 42 -13.05 -17.45 -2.32
CA ILE A 42 -12.08 -17.92 -3.32
C ILE A 42 -11.63 -19.36 -3.01
N GLU A 43 -11.35 -19.68 -1.74
CA GLU A 43 -11.01 -21.05 -1.34
C GLU A 43 -12.15 -22.01 -1.67
N PHE A 44 -13.39 -21.63 -1.36
CA PHE A 44 -14.58 -22.40 -1.71
C PHE A 44 -14.70 -22.62 -3.23
N ILE A 45 -14.51 -21.57 -4.03
CA ILE A 45 -14.55 -21.64 -5.50
C ILE A 45 -13.46 -22.59 -6.01
N THR A 46 -12.23 -22.46 -5.52
CA THR A 46 -11.11 -23.30 -5.94
C THR A 46 -11.39 -24.78 -5.67
N LYS A 47 -11.94 -25.10 -4.49
CA LYS A 47 -12.33 -26.45 -4.13
C LYS A 47 -13.44 -27.01 -5.05
N GLN A 48 -14.48 -26.22 -5.32
CA GLN A 48 -15.56 -26.63 -6.25
C GLN A 48 -15.04 -26.81 -7.69
N MET A 49 -14.06 -26.02 -8.10
CA MET A 49 -13.41 -26.14 -9.40
C MET A 49 -12.66 -27.48 -9.51
N GLU A 50 -11.94 -27.90 -8.49
CA GLU A 50 -11.25 -29.19 -8.45
C GLU A 50 -12.24 -30.36 -8.50
N GLU A 51 -13.33 -30.26 -7.74
CA GLU A 51 -14.41 -31.24 -7.77
C GLU A 51 -15.03 -31.34 -9.16
N ASN A 52 -15.37 -30.21 -9.80
CA ASN A 52 -15.89 -30.17 -11.17
C ASN A 52 -14.92 -30.75 -12.19
N LYS A 53 -13.62 -30.44 -12.07
CA LYS A 53 -12.56 -30.99 -12.91
C LYS A 53 -12.52 -32.52 -12.85
N ALA A 54 -12.58 -33.08 -11.64
CA ALA A 54 -12.61 -34.52 -11.46
C ALA A 54 -13.85 -35.18 -12.06
N GLN A 55 -15.02 -34.54 -11.90
CA GLN A 55 -16.29 -35.02 -12.48
C GLN A 55 -16.29 -34.96 -14.00
N ILE A 56 -15.79 -33.87 -14.59
CA ILE A 56 -15.64 -33.72 -16.04
C ILE A 56 -14.69 -34.77 -16.60
N ALA A 57 -13.55 -35.01 -15.94
CA ALA A 57 -12.63 -36.09 -16.35
C ALA A 57 -13.30 -37.48 -16.34
N LYS A 58 -14.14 -37.73 -15.35
CA LYS A 58 -14.96 -38.96 -15.27
C LYS A 58 -15.96 -39.06 -16.43
N LEU A 59 -16.65 -37.96 -16.77
CA LEU A 59 -17.54 -37.91 -17.91
C LEU A 59 -16.82 -38.14 -19.24
N GLN A 60 -15.63 -37.56 -19.40
CA GLN A 60 -14.78 -37.78 -20.59
C GLN A 60 -14.34 -39.27 -20.72
N ALA A 61 -13.96 -39.87 -19.60
CA ALA A 61 -13.59 -41.29 -19.58
C ALA A 61 -14.78 -42.19 -19.92
N MET A 62 -15.97 -41.91 -19.40
CA MET A 62 -17.20 -42.64 -19.74
C MET A 62 -17.58 -42.49 -21.21
N LEU A 63 -17.40 -41.29 -21.80
CA LEU A 63 -17.59 -41.08 -23.24
C LEU A 63 -16.64 -41.88 -24.11
N LYS A 64 -15.37 -42.00 -23.72
CA LYS A 64 -14.37 -42.78 -24.44
C LYS A 64 -14.66 -44.27 -24.39
N SER A 65 -15.22 -44.77 -23.29
CA SER A 65 -15.54 -46.21 -23.09
C SER A 65 -16.90 -46.60 -23.65
N SER A 66 -17.81 -45.65 -23.94
CA SER A 66 -19.14 -45.94 -24.42
C SER A 66 -19.18 -46.17 -25.93
N LYS A 67 -19.77 -47.30 -26.31
CA LYS A 67 -20.01 -47.62 -27.73
C LYS A 67 -21.11 -46.72 -28.39
N ASN A 68 -21.95 -46.10 -27.58
CA ASN A 68 -22.98 -45.14 -27.99
C ASN A 68 -22.52 -43.71 -27.73
N ASN A 69 -21.66 -43.21 -28.62
CA ASN A 69 -21.17 -41.84 -28.55
C ASN A 69 -22.23 -40.87 -29.12
N SER A 70 -23.17 -40.41 -28.29
CA SER A 70 -24.08 -39.35 -28.62
C SER A 70 -23.29 -38.06 -28.89
N ALA A 71 -23.47 -37.49 -30.11
CA ALA A 71 -22.89 -36.19 -30.47
C ALA A 71 -23.32 -35.07 -29.51
N GLN A 72 -24.52 -35.18 -28.94
CA GLN A 72 -25.04 -34.22 -27.95
C GLN A 72 -24.27 -34.31 -26.64
N LEU A 73 -23.96 -35.53 -26.16
CA LEU A 73 -23.19 -35.73 -24.92
C LEU A 73 -21.73 -35.25 -25.07
N LYS A 74 -21.15 -35.47 -26.27
CA LYS A 74 -19.81 -34.90 -26.57
C LYS A 74 -19.78 -33.40 -26.47
N LYS A 75 -20.75 -32.73 -27.14
CA LYS A 75 -20.89 -31.26 -27.09
C LYS A 75 -21.13 -30.75 -25.68
N ALA A 76 -21.93 -31.45 -24.87
CA ALA A 76 -22.20 -31.07 -23.50
C ALA A 76 -20.94 -31.16 -22.62
N VAL A 77 -20.16 -32.23 -22.76
CA VAL A 77 -18.89 -32.37 -22.02
C VAL A 77 -17.84 -31.37 -22.49
N GLU A 78 -17.79 -31.06 -23.77
CA GLU A 78 -16.92 -30.03 -24.34
C GLU A 78 -17.29 -28.64 -23.78
N SER A 79 -18.58 -28.31 -23.74
CA SER A 79 -19.08 -27.06 -23.12
C SER A 79 -18.70 -26.95 -21.65
N LEU A 80 -18.87 -28.02 -20.85
CA LEU A 80 -18.45 -28.04 -19.45
C LEU A 80 -16.93 -27.88 -19.29
N THR A 81 -16.14 -28.43 -20.21
CA THR A 81 -14.68 -28.27 -20.20
C THR A 81 -14.28 -26.84 -20.50
N GLN A 82 -14.92 -26.21 -21.47
CA GLN A 82 -14.70 -24.79 -21.82
C GLN A 82 -15.10 -23.87 -20.66
N GLU A 83 -16.23 -24.16 -20.00
CA GLU A 83 -16.66 -23.41 -18.81
C GLU A 83 -15.66 -23.55 -17.66
N LEU A 84 -15.12 -24.77 -17.43
CA LEU A 84 -14.07 -24.98 -16.44
C LEU A 84 -12.83 -24.14 -16.73
N VAL A 85 -12.37 -24.09 -17.99
CA VAL A 85 -11.21 -23.27 -18.39
C VAL A 85 -11.48 -21.79 -18.15
N ALA A 86 -12.66 -21.28 -18.56
CA ALA A 86 -13.01 -19.89 -18.34
C ALA A 86 -13.08 -19.51 -16.86
N LYS A 87 -13.64 -20.40 -16.02
CA LYS A 87 -13.68 -20.21 -14.56
C LYS A 87 -12.30 -20.25 -13.94
N THR A 88 -11.43 -21.15 -14.37
CA THR A 88 -10.03 -21.22 -13.89
C THR A 88 -9.32 -19.89 -14.18
N GLN A 89 -9.41 -19.39 -15.39
CA GLN A 89 -8.82 -18.11 -15.77
C GLN A 89 -9.38 -16.96 -14.92
N ARG A 90 -10.68 -16.93 -14.68
CA ARG A 90 -11.31 -15.89 -13.85
C ARG A 90 -10.80 -15.92 -12.40
N ILE A 91 -10.60 -17.11 -11.83
CA ILE A 91 -10.04 -17.25 -10.46
C ILE A 91 -8.58 -16.81 -10.41
N GLU A 92 -7.78 -17.16 -11.41
CA GLU A 92 -6.39 -16.69 -11.51
C GLU A 92 -6.32 -15.17 -11.58
N GLU A 93 -7.18 -14.52 -12.37
CA GLU A 93 -7.31 -13.06 -12.45
C GLU A 93 -7.69 -12.45 -11.10
N LEU A 94 -8.68 -13.01 -10.38
CA LEU A 94 -9.10 -12.56 -9.07
C LEU A 94 -8.00 -12.71 -8.02
N GLN A 95 -7.28 -13.83 -8.02
CA GLN A 95 -6.15 -14.06 -7.12
C GLN A 95 -5.01 -13.07 -7.39
N ALA A 96 -4.69 -12.81 -8.66
CA ALA A 96 -3.69 -11.82 -9.06
C ALA A 96 -4.10 -10.40 -8.64
N GLU A 97 -5.37 -10.02 -8.81
CA GLU A 97 -5.91 -8.73 -8.39
C GLU A 97 -5.84 -8.56 -6.87
N LEU A 98 -6.19 -9.59 -6.10
CA LEU A 98 -6.09 -9.55 -4.64
C LEU A 98 -4.64 -9.50 -4.15
N ALA A 99 -3.73 -10.25 -4.77
CA ALA A 99 -2.30 -10.18 -4.48
C ALA A 99 -1.74 -8.78 -4.77
N SER A 100 -2.13 -8.17 -5.90
CA SER A 100 -1.77 -6.80 -6.25
C SER A 100 -2.27 -5.79 -5.23
N LYS A 101 -3.52 -5.93 -4.75
CA LYS A 101 -4.09 -5.05 -3.71
C LYS A 101 -3.39 -5.22 -2.36
N ASN A 102 -3.02 -6.44 -1.97
CA ASN A 102 -2.28 -6.71 -0.75
C ASN A 102 -0.87 -6.11 -0.79
N ILE A 103 -0.17 -6.24 -1.92
CA ILE A 103 1.14 -5.61 -2.15
C ILE A 103 1.01 -4.10 -2.08
N ARG A 104 -0.01 -3.51 -2.70
CA ARG A 104 -0.26 -2.07 -2.69
C ARG A 104 -0.57 -1.53 -1.29
N ILE A 105 -1.27 -2.29 -0.45
CA ILE A 105 -1.53 -1.91 0.95
C ILE A 105 -0.24 -1.95 1.77
N GLN A 106 0.63 -2.94 1.57
CA GLN A 106 1.93 -3.02 2.24
C GLN A 106 2.85 -1.87 1.84
N GLU A 107 2.87 -1.51 0.55
CA GLU A 107 3.63 -0.35 0.06
C GLU A 107 3.10 0.97 0.63
N LEU A 108 1.77 1.13 0.75
CA LEU A 108 1.16 2.31 1.37
C LEU A 108 1.47 2.41 2.86
N ASP A 109 1.42 1.31 3.61
CA ASP A 109 1.79 1.28 5.03
C ASP A 109 3.27 1.64 5.22
N ALA A 110 4.16 1.12 4.38
CA ALA A 110 5.58 1.46 4.38
C ALA A 110 5.80 2.95 4.05
N ALA A 111 5.09 3.49 3.06
CA ALA A 111 5.15 4.90 2.69
C ALA A 111 4.63 5.83 3.79
N VAL A 112 3.53 5.48 4.45
CA VAL A 112 2.97 6.23 5.59
C VAL A 112 3.93 6.22 6.77
N THR A 113 4.54 5.07 7.08
CA THR A 113 5.55 4.95 8.14
C THR A 113 6.78 5.82 7.82
N GLY A 114 7.27 5.79 6.58
CA GLY A 114 8.36 6.63 6.10
C GLY A 114 8.04 8.12 6.22
N LEU A 115 6.86 8.55 5.74
CA LEU A 115 6.42 9.95 5.82
C LEU A 115 6.26 10.45 7.26
N THR A 116 5.85 9.59 8.19
CA THR A 116 5.74 9.93 9.61
C THR A 116 7.13 10.16 10.21
N ALA A 117 8.09 9.28 9.92
CA ALA A 117 9.47 9.43 10.36
C ALA A 117 10.13 10.70 9.79
N ASP A 118 9.90 10.99 8.50
CA ASP A 118 10.39 12.21 7.84
C ASP A 118 9.78 13.48 8.47
N LYS A 119 8.49 13.45 8.79
CA LYS A 119 7.81 14.57 9.47
C LYS A 119 8.39 14.83 10.85
N GLU A 120 8.66 13.78 11.64
CA GLU A 120 9.27 13.90 12.96
C GLU A 120 10.70 14.44 12.87
N SER A 121 11.49 13.94 11.90
CA SER A 121 12.84 14.43 11.64
C SER A 121 12.87 15.89 11.24
N LEU A 122 11.98 16.31 10.32
CA LEU A 122 11.83 17.70 9.87
C LEU A 122 11.38 18.61 11.02
N ALA A 123 10.49 18.15 11.89
CA ALA A 123 10.05 18.93 13.05
C ALA A 123 11.23 19.18 14.03
N ALA A 124 12.03 18.16 14.32
CA ALA A 124 13.22 18.28 15.16
C ALA A 124 14.28 19.20 14.53
N GLU A 125 14.52 19.10 13.22
CA GLU A 125 15.44 19.96 12.49
C GLU A 125 14.97 21.43 12.50
N ASN A 126 13.68 21.67 12.30
CA ASN A 126 13.11 23.01 12.33
C ASN A 126 13.21 23.63 13.73
N GLU A 127 13.00 22.85 14.80
CA GLU A 127 13.17 23.32 16.17
C GLU A 127 14.64 23.68 16.45
N ALA A 128 15.58 22.84 16.02
CA ALA A 128 17.02 23.13 16.14
C ALA A 128 17.43 24.39 15.37
N LYS A 129 16.93 24.56 14.14
CA LYS A 129 17.18 25.76 13.32
C LYS A 129 16.60 27.01 13.98
N ALA A 130 15.37 26.94 14.50
CA ALA A 130 14.74 28.07 15.20
C ALA A 130 15.55 28.50 16.43
N LYS A 131 16.08 27.53 17.17
CA LYS A 131 16.97 27.77 18.32
C LYS A 131 18.27 28.45 17.92
N THR A 132 18.92 27.95 16.87
CA THR A 132 20.13 28.54 16.32
C THR A 132 19.90 29.97 15.81
N VAL A 133 18.80 30.21 15.10
CA VAL A 133 18.44 31.55 14.62
C VAL A 133 18.22 32.52 15.78
N ALA A 134 17.51 32.09 16.83
CA ALA A 134 17.29 32.91 18.03
C ALA A 134 18.61 33.25 18.77
N GLU A 135 19.53 32.31 18.84
CA GLU A 135 20.86 32.54 19.43
C GLU A 135 21.70 33.51 18.57
N GLN A 136 21.68 33.36 17.25
CA GLN A 136 22.37 34.26 16.33
C GLN A 136 21.77 35.65 16.37
N ASP A 137 20.45 35.76 16.40
CA ASP A 137 19.76 37.06 16.48
C ASP A 137 20.11 37.77 17.78
N LYS A 138 20.15 37.05 18.90
CA LYS A 138 20.61 37.58 20.18
C LYS A 138 22.07 38.02 20.14
N ALA A 139 22.93 37.27 19.48
CA ALA A 139 24.35 37.63 19.34
C ALA A 139 24.56 38.87 18.47
N ILE A 140 23.83 38.97 17.34
CA ILE A 140 23.91 40.12 16.41
C ILE A 140 23.33 41.39 17.05
N ASN A 141 22.22 41.25 17.81
CA ASN A 141 21.54 42.39 18.46
C ASN A 141 22.11 42.74 19.84
N SER A 142 23.14 42.01 20.29
CA SER A 142 23.87 42.37 21.54
C SER A 142 24.95 43.38 21.23
N ALA A 143 24.78 44.61 21.69
CA ALA A 143 25.82 45.64 21.62
C ALA A 143 26.50 45.77 22.99
N TRP A 144 27.82 45.72 22.94
CA TRP A 144 28.63 45.92 24.11
C TRP A 144 29.17 47.36 24.15
N PHE A 145 28.90 48.09 25.20
CA PHE A 145 29.39 49.45 25.37
C PHE A 145 30.49 49.44 26.41
N VAL A 146 31.57 50.06 26.08
CA VAL A 146 32.66 50.30 27.03
C VAL A 146 32.95 51.80 27.05
N PHE A 147 32.92 52.38 28.24
CA PHE A 147 33.21 53.79 28.48
C PHE A 147 34.60 53.88 29.13
N GLY A 148 35.43 54.69 28.62
CA GLY A 148 36.74 54.92 29.20
C GLY A 148 37.56 55.91 28.32
N THR A 149 38.60 56.45 28.92
CA THR A 149 39.57 57.24 28.15
C THR A 149 40.36 56.32 27.22
N LYS A 150 40.89 56.87 26.12
CA LYS A 150 41.69 56.13 25.17
C LYS A 150 42.87 55.39 25.83
N SER A 151 43.41 55.95 26.88
CA SER A 151 44.51 55.36 27.66
C SER A 151 44.06 54.14 28.44
N GLU A 152 42.88 54.22 29.10
CA GLU A 152 42.29 53.11 29.85
C GLU A 152 41.92 51.96 28.98
N LEU A 153 41.29 52.24 27.83
CA LEU A 153 40.85 51.20 26.88
C LEU A 153 42.06 50.47 26.27
N LYS A 154 43.17 51.15 26.05
CA LYS A 154 44.43 50.53 25.62
C LYS A 154 45.09 49.69 26.70
N THR A 155 45.03 50.15 27.95
CA THR A 155 45.59 49.45 29.10
C THR A 155 44.84 48.13 29.36
N GLN A 156 43.54 48.12 29.11
CA GLN A 156 42.68 46.95 29.24
C GLN A 156 42.68 46.06 27.99
N LYS A 157 43.48 46.37 26.97
CA LYS A 157 43.57 45.64 25.69
C LYS A 157 42.23 45.56 24.90
N ILE A 158 41.33 46.49 25.14
CA ILE A 158 40.06 46.60 24.41
C ILE A 158 40.28 47.37 23.10
N LEU A 159 41.29 48.26 23.06
CA LEU A 159 41.72 48.98 21.86
C LEU A 159 43.14 48.58 21.49
N GLU A 160 43.35 48.11 20.27
CA GLU A 160 44.68 47.83 19.73
C GLU A 160 45.18 48.97 18.84
N LYS A 161 46.50 48.92 18.51
CA LYS A 161 47.12 49.90 17.63
C LYS A 161 46.66 49.66 16.16
N GLY A 162 45.73 50.47 15.71
CA GLY A 162 45.15 50.38 14.35
C GLY A 162 43.63 50.32 14.34
N ASP A 163 42.99 50.20 15.46
CA ASP A 163 41.54 50.21 15.56
C ASP A 163 41.00 51.58 15.16
N VAL A 164 40.10 51.60 14.19
CA VAL A 164 39.43 52.83 13.73
C VAL A 164 38.27 53.13 14.64
N LEU A 165 38.47 54.11 15.51
CA LEU A 165 37.38 54.73 16.28
C LEU A 165 36.49 55.52 15.31
N LYS A 166 35.33 54.99 14.96
CA LYS A 166 34.26 55.83 14.45
C LYS A 166 33.69 56.64 15.59
N SER A 167 34.04 57.91 15.66
CA SER A 167 33.30 58.87 16.50
C SER A 167 31.90 58.97 15.83
N ALA A 168 30.90 58.42 16.48
CA ALA A 168 29.54 58.81 16.17
C ALA A 168 29.34 60.20 16.80
N ASP A 169 29.26 61.23 15.99
CA ASP A 169 28.77 62.49 16.44
C ASP A 169 27.28 62.33 16.78
N PHE A 170 27.03 62.16 18.05
CA PHE A 170 25.70 62.34 18.61
C PHE A 170 25.37 63.84 18.57
N ASN A 171 25.01 64.36 17.43
CA ASN A 171 24.42 65.66 17.39
C ASN A 171 22.98 65.56 17.89
N LYS A 172 22.77 66.25 18.98
CA LYS A 172 21.57 66.76 19.68
C LYS A 172 20.22 66.55 19.05
#